data_8e8a65afae4ec9b265e3463682e36ea2
#
_entry.id   8e8a65afae4ec9b265e3463682e36ea2
#
_cell.length_a   1.000
_cell.length_b   1.000
_cell.length_c   1.000
_cell.angle_alpha   90.00
_cell.angle_beta   90.00
_cell.angle_gamma   90.00
#
_symmetry.space_group_name_H-M   'P 1'
#
loop_
_entity.id
_entity.type
_entity.pdbx_description
1 polymer ?
#
loop_
_entity_poly.entity_id
_entity_poly.type
_entity_poly.pdbx_seq_one_letter_code
_entity_poly.pdbx_strand_id
1 'polypeptide(L)'
;MTRVMHSCPSCGTVLTKGRSGPDHRRLFGIIAKAYENWPETHEFQPTSAEQLRAWLQCRAGHHECTPIFVENIQLFPEDKRDVAFKLVSLAVEAAVKAALAEGSYAFTRVHGDAIAVFRPRSISWSAMDQKEFGPLRDAIQEEIESALGVTCEQLLRAEAA
;
A
#
# COMPACT_ATOMS: atom_id res chain seq x y z
N MET A 1 -15.54 -27.69 -10.90
CA MET A 1 -14.56 -28.01 -9.85
C MET A 1 -15.21 -27.77 -8.49
N THR A 2 -15.46 -28.84 -7.75
CA THR A 2 -16.22 -28.84 -6.49
C THR A 2 -15.34 -28.24 -5.38
N ARG A 3 -15.78 -27.16 -4.78
CA ARG A 3 -15.11 -26.56 -3.60
C ARG A 3 -15.21 -27.52 -2.43
N VAL A 4 -14.11 -28.08 -1.97
CA VAL A 4 -14.07 -28.84 -0.72
C VAL A 4 -14.12 -27.83 0.42
N MET A 5 -15.28 -27.71 1.06
CA MET A 5 -15.45 -26.94 2.28
C MET A 5 -15.06 -27.84 3.46
N HIS A 6 -14.07 -27.44 4.22
CA HIS A 6 -13.72 -28.08 5.48
C HIS A 6 -14.46 -27.38 6.62
N SER A 7 -15.25 -28.13 7.40
CA SER A 7 -15.84 -27.61 8.63
C SER A 7 -15.00 -28.06 9.84
N CYS A 8 -14.89 -27.18 10.84
CA CYS A 8 -14.26 -27.53 12.09
C CYS A 8 -15.06 -28.65 12.79
N PRO A 9 -14.47 -29.80 13.12
CA PRO A 9 -15.20 -30.91 13.70
C PRO A 9 -15.73 -30.62 15.12
N SER A 10 -15.21 -29.61 15.80
CA SER A 10 -15.59 -29.28 17.18
C SER A 10 -16.65 -28.18 17.30
N CYS A 11 -16.76 -27.26 16.31
CA CYS A 11 -17.70 -26.14 16.40
C CYS A 11 -18.55 -25.93 15.13
N GLY A 12 -18.37 -26.76 14.09
CA GLY A 12 -19.12 -26.68 12.83
C GLY A 12 -18.80 -25.46 11.95
N THR A 13 -17.90 -24.58 12.37
CA THR A 13 -17.53 -23.38 11.59
C THR A 13 -16.92 -23.79 10.26
N VAL A 14 -17.48 -23.30 9.16
CA VAL A 14 -16.95 -23.53 7.82
C VAL A 14 -15.61 -22.84 7.70
N LEU A 15 -14.54 -23.62 7.60
CA LEU A 15 -13.21 -23.13 7.33
C LEU A 15 -13.14 -22.76 5.83
N THR A 16 -13.36 -21.50 5.51
CA THR A 16 -13.05 -20.99 4.18
C THR A 16 -11.57 -21.23 3.92
N LYS A 17 -11.25 -21.82 2.75
CA LYS A 17 -9.86 -22.06 2.36
C LYS A 17 -9.13 -20.73 2.44
N GLY A 18 -8.31 -20.54 3.46
CA GLY A 18 -7.53 -19.35 3.66
C GLY A 18 -6.64 -19.08 2.46
N ARG A 19 -6.16 -17.87 2.35
CA ARG A 19 -5.19 -17.43 1.36
C ARG A 19 -4.04 -18.43 1.25
N SER A 20 -3.56 -18.73 0.03
CA SER A 20 -2.45 -19.66 -0.18
C SER A 20 -1.17 -19.12 0.48
N GLY A 21 -0.60 -19.88 1.42
CA GLY A 21 0.67 -19.54 2.06
C GLY A 21 1.83 -19.38 1.07
N PRO A 22 1.93 -20.24 0.04
CA PRO A 22 2.89 -20.06 -1.04
C PRO A 22 2.74 -18.73 -1.78
N ASP A 23 1.54 -18.32 -2.15
CA ASP A 23 1.32 -17.05 -2.88
C ASP A 23 1.75 -15.83 -2.06
N HIS A 24 1.45 -15.86 -0.76
CA HIS A 24 1.85 -14.80 0.14
C HIS A 24 3.37 -14.68 0.25
N ARG A 25 4.04 -15.82 0.48
CA ARG A 25 5.52 -15.86 0.55
C ARG A 25 6.15 -15.43 -0.77
N ARG A 26 5.58 -15.87 -1.90
CA ARG A 26 6.04 -15.49 -3.23
C ARG A 26 5.97 -13.97 -3.43
N LEU A 27 4.86 -13.33 -3.08
CA LEU A 27 4.72 -11.88 -3.21
C LEU A 27 5.78 -11.14 -2.39
N PHE A 28 6.01 -11.54 -1.13
CA PHE A 28 7.02 -10.91 -0.28
C PHE A 28 8.44 -11.13 -0.82
N GLY A 29 8.72 -12.30 -1.39
CA GLY A 29 9.98 -12.58 -2.07
C GLY A 29 10.19 -11.67 -3.28
N ILE A 30 9.16 -11.48 -4.11
CA ILE A 30 9.20 -10.55 -5.26
C ILE A 30 9.47 -9.11 -4.78
N ILE A 31 8.79 -8.65 -3.74
CA ILE A 31 8.98 -7.28 -3.20
C ILE A 31 10.39 -7.10 -2.64
N ALA A 32 10.94 -8.10 -1.93
CA ALA A 32 12.30 -8.04 -1.43
C ALA A 32 13.31 -7.92 -2.57
N LYS A 33 13.14 -8.73 -3.63
CA LYS A 33 13.98 -8.65 -4.83
C LYS A 33 13.82 -7.35 -5.61
N ALA A 34 12.59 -6.86 -5.70
CA ALA A 34 12.34 -5.56 -6.31
C ALA A 34 13.04 -4.44 -5.54
N TYR A 35 13.05 -4.48 -4.21
CA TYR A 35 13.77 -3.51 -3.39
C TYR A 35 15.29 -3.54 -3.65
N GLU A 36 15.90 -4.72 -3.73
CA GLU A 36 17.34 -4.88 -4.03
C GLU A 36 17.75 -4.33 -5.40
N ASN A 37 16.80 -4.29 -6.35
CA ASN A 37 17.01 -3.86 -7.73
C ASN A 37 16.25 -2.57 -8.07
N TRP A 38 15.73 -1.84 -7.06
CA TRP A 38 14.91 -0.67 -7.29
C TRP A 38 15.69 0.43 -8.01
N PRO A 39 15.14 1.04 -9.08
CA PRO A 39 15.89 2.00 -9.86
C PRO A 39 16.18 3.28 -9.06
N GLU A 40 17.43 3.71 -9.01
CA GLU A 40 17.82 4.97 -8.36
C GLU A 40 17.17 6.21 -8.99
N THR A 41 16.75 6.09 -10.25
CA THR A 41 16.08 7.17 -11.00
C THR A 41 14.57 7.23 -10.77
N HIS A 42 14.00 6.25 -10.05
CA HIS A 42 12.56 6.24 -9.77
C HIS A 42 12.19 7.36 -8.79
N GLU A 43 11.03 8.01 -9.00
CA GLU A 43 10.55 9.13 -8.17
C GLU A 43 10.40 8.79 -6.68
N PHE A 44 10.07 7.52 -6.37
CA PHE A 44 9.98 7.02 -5.01
C PHE A 44 11.21 6.18 -4.69
N GLN A 45 11.94 6.55 -3.63
CA GLN A 45 13.12 5.84 -3.15
C GLN A 45 12.79 5.20 -1.79
N PRO A 46 12.50 3.88 -1.77
CA PRO A 46 12.19 3.19 -0.53
C PRO A 46 13.44 3.02 0.35
N THR A 47 13.29 3.17 1.65
CA THR A 47 14.36 2.93 2.63
C THR A 47 14.43 1.48 3.10
N SER A 48 13.41 0.67 2.75
CA SER A 48 13.31 -0.75 3.09
C SER A 48 12.33 -1.47 2.17
N ALA A 49 12.42 -2.80 2.09
CA ALA A 49 11.45 -3.63 1.38
C ALA A 49 10.03 -3.47 1.95
N GLU A 50 9.91 -3.23 3.26
CA GLU A 50 8.61 -2.99 3.92
C GLU A 50 8.01 -1.66 3.49
N GLN A 51 8.80 -0.60 3.36
CA GLN A 51 8.34 0.69 2.85
C GLN A 51 7.95 0.59 1.37
N LEU A 52 8.71 -0.16 0.56
CA LEU A 52 8.35 -0.45 -0.83
C LEU A 52 7.01 -1.18 -0.89
N ARG A 53 6.80 -2.20 -0.06
CA ARG A 53 5.53 -2.91 0.03
C ARG A 53 4.36 -1.96 0.34
N ALA A 54 4.54 -1.12 1.34
CA ALA A 54 3.51 -0.17 1.77
C ALA A 54 3.16 0.83 0.66
N TRP A 55 4.16 1.33 -0.07
CA TRP A 55 3.98 2.20 -1.23
C TRP A 55 3.23 1.48 -2.36
N LEU A 56 3.65 0.26 -2.73
CA LEU A 56 3.03 -0.55 -3.77
C LEU A 56 1.55 -0.84 -3.45
N GLN A 57 1.22 -1.13 -2.19
CA GLN A 57 -0.17 -1.32 -1.76
C GLN A 57 -1.01 -0.06 -1.97
N CYS A 58 -0.47 1.10 -1.62
CA CYS A 58 -1.16 2.37 -1.85
C CYS A 58 -1.34 2.65 -3.36
N ARG A 59 -0.35 2.34 -4.18
CA ARG A 59 -0.42 2.46 -5.64
C ARG A 59 -1.47 1.53 -6.23
N ALA A 60 -1.56 0.31 -5.75
CA ALA A 60 -2.56 -0.69 -6.13
C ALA A 60 -3.98 -0.37 -5.57
N GLY A 61 -4.18 0.79 -4.94
CA GLY A 61 -5.47 1.19 -4.40
C GLY A 61 -5.86 0.52 -3.08
N HIS A 62 -4.97 -0.29 -2.49
CA HIS A 62 -5.22 -0.98 -1.23
C HIS A 62 -4.79 -0.13 -0.02
N HIS A 63 -5.55 0.92 0.24
CA HIS A 63 -5.29 1.88 1.30
C HIS A 63 -6.58 2.24 2.05
N GLU A 64 -6.42 2.79 3.23
CA GLU A 64 -7.47 3.47 3.99
C GLU A 64 -7.26 4.99 3.87
N CYS A 65 -8.36 5.72 3.94
CA CYS A 65 -8.36 7.18 3.86
C CYS A 65 -8.91 7.76 5.16
N THR A 66 -8.16 8.68 5.75
CA THR A 66 -8.59 9.47 6.89
C THR A 66 -8.68 10.93 6.47
N PRO A 67 -9.87 11.53 6.39
CA PRO A 67 -10.02 12.94 6.09
C PRO A 67 -9.66 13.80 7.31
N ILE A 68 -8.94 14.89 7.08
CA ILE A 68 -8.66 15.95 8.03
C ILE A 68 -9.32 17.21 7.49
N PHE A 69 -10.39 17.65 8.13
CA PHE A 69 -11.07 18.89 7.75
C PHE A 69 -10.32 20.10 8.31
N VAL A 70 -10.06 21.08 7.44
CA VAL A 70 -9.43 22.33 7.83
C VAL A 70 -10.52 23.29 8.27
N GLU A 71 -10.91 23.18 9.54
CA GLU A 71 -11.87 24.11 10.12
C GLU A 71 -11.32 25.52 10.14
N ASN A 72 -12.22 26.50 10.06
CA ASN A 72 -11.89 27.92 10.14
C ASN A 72 -11.02 28.49 9.02
N ILE A 73 -10.77 27.76 7.92
CA ILE A 73 -10.09 28.33 6.75
C ILE A 73 -10.86 29.55 6.20
N GLN A 74 -12.17 29.58 6.42
CA GLN A 74 -13.05 30.67 6.02
C GLN A 74 -12.83 31.97 6.81
N LEU A 75 -12.13 31.93 7.95
CA LEU A 75 -11.73 33.11 8.72
C LEU A 75 -10.64 33.91 8.05
N PHE A 76 -9.91 33.31 7.11
CA PHE A 76 -8.94 34.03 6.31
C PHE A 76 -9.62 34.86 5.22
N PRO A 77 -9.07 36.04 4.88
CA PRO A 77 -9.50 36.81 3.70
C PRO A 77 -9.51 35.91 2.46
N GLU A 78 -10.48 36.11 1.57
CA GLU A 78 -10.68 35.24 0.40
C GLU A 78 -9.42 35.12 -0.47
N ASP A 79 -8.72 36.23 -0.67
CA ASP A 79 -7.45 36.32 -1.42
C ASP A 79 -6.28 35.57 -0.76
N LYS A 80 -6.41 35.16 0.52
CA LYS A 80 -5.38 34.45 1.30
C LYS A 80 -5.73 32.99 1.62
N ARG A 81 -6.96 32.55 1.34
CA ARG A 81 -7.43 31.20 1.68
C ARG A 81 -6.61 30.10 1.03
N ASP A 82 -6.29 30.25 -0.26
CA ASP A 82 -5.51 29.27 -1.00
C ASP A 82 -4.10 29.14 -0.44
N VAL A 83 -3.47 30.25 -0.08
CA VAL A 83 -2.13 30.24 0.51
C VAL A 83 -2.16 29.62 1.90
N ALA A 84 -3.16 29.99 2.73
CA ALA A 84 -3.34 29.43 4.06
C ALA A 84 -3.58 27.92 3.99
N PHE A 85 -4.46 27.46 3.09
CA PHE A 85 -4.73 26.04 2.90
C PHE A 85 -3.50 25.25 2.44
N LYS A 86 -2.72 25.81 1.52
CA LYS A 86 -1.47 25.22 1.07
C LYS A 86 -0.46 25.06 2.20
N LEU A 87 -0.33 26.06 3.07
CA LEU A 87 0.56 26.00 4.23
C LEU A 87 0.11 24.92 5.23
N VAL A 88 -1.20 24.84 5.50
CA VAL A 88 -1.76 23.79 6.36
C VAL A 88 -1.52 22.41 5.74
N SER A 89 -1.72 22.25 4.44
CA SER A 89 -1.48 20.98 3.74
C SER A 89 -0.03 20.52 3.87
N LEU A 90 0.93 21.44 3.70
CA LEU A 90 2.36 21.16 3.88
C LEU A 90 2.69 20.80 5.34
N ALA A 91 2.09 21.47 6.31
CA ALA A 91 2.28 21.15 7.73
C ALA A 91 1.72 19.77 8.08
N VAL A 92 0.54 19.41 7.56
CA VAL A 92 -0.06 18.08 7.73
C VAL A 92 0.82 17.01 7.08
N GLU A 93 1.30 17.24 5.87
CA GLU A 93 2.21 16.31 5.19
C GLU A 93 3.49 16.08 5.99
N ALA A 94 4.11 17.14 6.49
CA ALA A 94 5.31 17.06 7.32
C ALA A 94 5.03 16.31 8.64
N ALA A 95 3.90 16.59 9.30
CA ALA A 95 3.50 15.91 10.52
C ALA A 95 3.24 14.41 10.29
N VAL A 96 2.56 14.06 9.19
CA VAL A 96 2.33 12.66 8.80
C VAL A 96 3.65 11.95 8.57
N LYS A 97 4.58 12.55 7.82
CA LYS A 97 5.91 11.97 7.59
C LYS A 97 6.71 11.79 8.88
N ALA A 98 6.67 12.77 9.77
CA ALA A 98 7.37 12.72 11.06
C ALA A 98 6.78 11.65 12.02
N ALA A 99 5.49 11.38 11.92
CA ALA A 99 4.80 10.38 12.74
C ALA A 99 4.89 8.94 12.21
N LEU A 100 5.42 8.74 10.99
CA LEU A 100 5.56 7.41 10.41
C LEU A 100 6.66 6.63 11.12
N ALA A 101 6.33 5.39 11.52
CA ALA A 101 7.34 4.42 11.96
C ALA A 101 8.25 4.03 10.79
N GLU A 102 9.45 3.56 11.12
CA GLU A 102 10.37 3.02 10.14
C GLU A 102 9.70 1.92 9.28
N GLY A 103 9.93 1.95 7.98
CA GLY A 103 9.31 1.03 7.04
C GLY A 103 7.83 1.32 6.71
N SER A 104 7.23 2.34 7.29
CA SER A 104 5.87 2.76 6.99
C SER A 104 5.81 3.72 5.80
N TYR A 105 4.61 3.83 5.22
CA TYR A 105 4.31 4.76 4.13
C TYR A 105 2.95 5.40 4.34
N ALA A 106 2.83 6.67 4.03
CA ALA A 106 1.57 7.40 3.90
C ALA A 106 1.76 8.56 2.92
N PHE A 107 0.68 8.97 2.29
CA PHE A 107 0.68 10.17 1.45
C PHE A 107 -0.59 10.99 1.71
N THR A 108 -0.54 12.25 1.32
CA THR A 108 -1.66 13.18 1.48
C THR A 108 -2.15 13.66 0.13
N ARG A 109 -3.45 13.92 0.03
CA ARG A 109 -4.05 14.62 -1.11
C ARG A 109 -5.04 15.66 -0.61
N VAL A 110 -5.04 16.80 -1.26
CA VAL A 110 -6.06 17.83 -1.04
C VAL A 110 -7.32 17.46 -1.82
N HIS A 111 -8.47 17.54 -1.17
CA HIS A 111 -9.76 17.31 -1.78
C HIS A 111 -10.79 18.30 -1.21
N GLY A 112 -11.08 19.37 -1.97
CA GLY A 112 -11.93 20.45 -1.49
C GLY A 112 -11.33 21.17 -0.28
N ASP A 113 -12.07 21.16 0.83
CA ASP A 113 -11.70 21.73 2.13
C ASP A 113 -11.06 20.73 3.11
N ALA A 114 -10.77 19.53 2.62
CA ALA A 114 -10.18 18.47 3.40
C ALA A 114 -8.80 18.06 2.86
N ILE A 115 -7.95 17.58 3.78
CA ILE A 115 -6.70 16.91 3.46
C ILE A 115 -6.91 15.44 3.77
N ALA A 116 -6.91 14.62 2.73
CA ALA A 116 -7.03 13.18 2.85
C ALA A 116 -5.65 12.56 3.11
N VAL A 117 -5.51 11.81 4.21
CA VAL A 117 -4.32 11.02 4.54
C VAL A 117 -4.58 9.57 4.17
N PHE A 118 -3.74 9.02 3.30
CA PHE A 118 -3.83 7.65 2.82
C PHE A 118 -2.73 6.79 3.44
N ARG A 119 -3.12 5.63 3.98
CA ARG A 119 -2.20 4.63 4.56
C ARG A 119 -2.51 3.25 3.99
N PRO A 120 -1.51 2.37 3.82
CA PRO A 120 -1.77 1.02 3.36
C PRO A 120 -2.64 0.26 4.36
N ARG A 121 -3.63 -0.47 3.86
CA ARG A 121 -4.43 -1.39 4.68
C ARG A 121 -3.63 -2.64 4.98
N SER A 122 -3.95 -3.31 6.09
CA SER A 122 -3.31 -4.58 6.42
C SER A 122 -3.59 -5.64 5.37
N ILE A 123 -2.55 -6.35 4.95
CA ILE A 123 -2.63 -7.55 4.10
C ILE A 123 -2.36 -8.83 4.90
N SER A 124 -2.57 -8.79 6.22
CA SER A 124 -2.45 -9.99 7.06
C SER A 124 -3.48 -11.05 6.67
N TRP A 125 -3.22 -12.30 7.07
CA TRP A 125 -4.11 -13.43 6.82
C TRP A 125 -5.52 -13.24 7.36
N SER A 126 -5.64 -12.54 8.48
CA SER A 126 -6.92 -12.27 9.15
C SER A 126 -7.66 -11.08 8.53
N ALA A 127 -6.96 -10.19 7.82
CA ALA A 127 -7.52 -8.94 7.31
C ALA A 127 -8.01 -9.05 5.86
N MET A 128 -7.57 -10.07 5.09
CA MET A 128 -7.85 -10.16 3.66
C MET A 128 -8.05 -11.61 3.20
N ASP A 129 -9.07 -11.86 2.41
CA ASP A 129 -9.29 -13.17 1.81
C ASP A 129 -8.54 -13.35 0.47
N GLN A 130 -8.61 -14.57 -0.10
CA GLN A 130 -7.93 -14.87 -1.37
C GLN A 130 -8.50 -14.13 -2.57
N LYS A 131 -9.80 -13.77 -2.53
CA LYS A 131 -10.44 -13.06 -3.65
C LYS A 131 -9.97 -11.60 -3.72
N GLU A 132 -9.72 -11.01 -2.57
CA GLU A 132 -9.16 -9.66 -2.46
C GLU A 132 -7.65 -9.65 -2.72
N PHE A 133 -6.95 -10.68 -2.22
CA PHE A 133 -5.49 -10.77 -2.35
C PHE A 133 -5.02 -10.99 -3.79
N GLY A 134 -5.75 -11.78 -4.59
CA GLY A 134 -5.37 -12.06 -5.99
C GLY A 134 -5.20 -10.78 -6.80
N PRO A 135 -6.24 -9.95 -6.95
CA PRO A 135 -6.16 -8.69 -7.69
C PRO A 135 -5.10 -7.72 -7.14
N LEU A 136 -4.96 -7.64 -5.81
CA LEU A 136 -3.93 -6.80 -5.19
C LEU A 136 -2.52 -7.28 -5.56
N ARG A 137 -2.27 -8.57 -5.46
CA ARG A 137 -0.99 -9.18 -5.85
C ARG A 137 -0.66 -8.84 -7.30
N ASP A 138 -1.62 -9.03 -8.19
CA ASP A 138 -1.44 -8.81 -9.64
C ASP A 138 -1.14 -7.33 -9.92
N ALA A 139 -1.84 -6.40 -9.28
CA ALA A 139 -1.57 -4.97 -9.40
C ALA A 139 -0.18 -4.57 -8.83
N ILE A 140 0.23 -5.16 -7.71
CA ILE A 140 1.58 -4.94 -7.16
C ILE A 140 2.66 -5.45 -8.12
N GLN A 141 2.46 -6.62 -8.72
CA GLN A 141 3.41 -7.18 -9.69
C GLN A 141 3.51 -6.29 -10.93
N GLU A 142 2.40 -5.79 -11.45
CA GLU A 142 2.37 -4.87 -12.59
C GLU A 142 3.14 -3.57 -12.30
N GLU A 143 2.99 -2.98 -11.13
CA GLU A 143 3.75 -1.78 -10.72
C GLU A 143 5.26 -2.09 -10.63
N ILE A 144 5.64 -3.25 -10.09
CA ILE A 144 7.05 -3.67 -10.03
C ILE A 144 7.64 -3.88 -11.42
N GLU A 145 6.93 -4.60 -12.29
CA GLU A 145 7.36 -4.86 -13.67
C GLU A 145 7.49 -3.58 -14.48
N SER A 146 6.57 -2.64 -14.28
CA SER A 146 6.64 -1.30 -14.89
C SER A 146 7.86 -0.51 -14.43
N ALA A 147 8.19 -0.57 -13.14
CA ALA A 147 9.33 0.16 -12.57
C ALA A 147 10.68 -0.44 -12.98
N LEU A 148 10.77 -1.77 -13.02
CA LEU A 148 12.03 -2.49 -13.27
C LEU A 148 12.27 -2.80 -14.76
N GLY A 149 11.23 -2.80 -15.59
CA GLY A 149 11.32 -3.19 -17.00
C GLY A 149 11.55 -4.68 -17.22
N VAL A 150 11.38 -5.52 -16.19
CA VAL A 150 11.51 -6.98 -16.24
C VAL A 150 10.32 -7.64 -15.56
N THR A 151 10.00 -8.88 -15.94
CA THR A 151 8.91 -9.60 -15.29
C THR A 151 9.30 -10.08 -13.89
N CYS A 152 8.30 -10.20 -13.01
CA CYS A 152 8.51 -10.75 -11.66
C CYS A 152 9.10 -12.16 -11.69
N GLU A 153 8.83 -12.95 -12.74
CA GLU A 153 9.44 -14.27 -12.91
C GLU A 153 10.93 -14.19 -13.28
N GLN A 154 11.30 -13.25 -14.15
CA GLN A 154 12.71 -12.99 -14.48
C GLN A 154 13.48 -12.51 -13.26
N LEU A 155 12.87 -11.62 -12.48
CA LEU A 155 13.44 -11.11 -11.23
C LEU A 155 13.74 -12.23 -10.21
N LEU A 156 12.85 -13.20 -10.07
CA LEU A 156 13.07 -14.37 -9.19
C LEU A 156 14.10 -15.37 -9.72
N ARG A 157 14.26 -15.47 -11.05
CA ARG A 157 15.22 -16.41 -11.69
C ARG A 157 16.64 -15.90 -11.68
N ALA A 158 16.86 -14.59 -11.63
CA ALA A 158 18.20 -13.99 -11.67
C ALA A 158 19.13 -14.46 -10.52
N GLU A 159 18.58 -15.11 -9.50
CA GLU A 159 19.31 -15.68 -8.36
C GLU A 159 19.73 -17.15 -8.55
N ALA A 160 19.17 -17.84 -9.55
CA ALA A 160 19.40 -19.28 -9.74
C ALA A 160 20.56 -19.58 -10.71
N ALA A 161 21.25 -18.55 -11.19
CA ALA A 161 22.41 -18.62 -12.10
C ALA A 161 23.67 -18.14 -11.39
#